data_d883cbdc71b891eba4d74d546aab4692
#
_entry.id   d883cbdc71b891eba4d74d546aab4692
#
_cell.length_a   1.000
_cell.length_b   1.000
_cell.length_c   1.000
_cell.angle_alpha   90.00
_cell.angle_beta   90.00
_cell.angle_gamma   90.00
#
_symmetry.space_group_name_H-M   'P 1'
#
loop_
_entity.id
_entity.type
_entity.pdbx_description
1 polymer ?
#
loop_
_entity_poly.entity_id
_entity_poly.type
_entity_poly.pdbx_seq_one_letter_code
_entity_poly.pdbx_strand_id
1 'polypeptide(L)'
;MRHVFWIALVTVVLTGCAVTAGLPIEGEPTDLPAPTRTPTPQPTEGRPPATTRDSAERPPAGAASEFGTDFTMHSVSYDEILSGGPPKDGIPAIDAPEFVNVEEADEWLEPQEPVILVEVGGLAKAYPIQILMWHEIVNDVIADVPVTVTFCPLCNTGIAFERRFDGQVLDFGTTGRLRRSNLIMYDRQTETWWQQATGEGIVGKHTGRQLTFVPAAMISWKDFKEAHPDGDVLSRETGHNGDYGRNPYTGYDDVERSPFLYDGPETPDALPPMARVVTIELNDEAVAYPFDLLQEARAVNDSVGDVPVVVLWAPGTASALDAGSVAEGDDVGAATTYSRQLEGKTLTFALDGERIVDEQTGTEWDVLGNGVSGPLADQELEPVVSINHFWFSWAAFKPETRIYSGAESTSAAPETVPASTGIELEADFQIDVYQGEDTLGGTSVAFSEVLGLGKPVVLNIWAGLCPICRNEMPELQDAYETYGVEVVFVGIDVGPFVGLGSEEDALALLDDLAITYPTGSTPDANMIWDYQVLGTPATYFITPGGDIVERWNGFLTSNQLTKKIDELIAVSAGS
;
A
#
# COMPACT_ATOMS: atom_id res chain seq x y z
N MET A 1 13.69 73.65 -10.00
CA MET A 1 15.15 73.85 -9.92
C MET A 1 15.76 72.50 -9.87
N ARG A 2 16.16 72.00 -10.93
CA ARG A 2 17.43 71.71 -11.57
C ARG A 2 18.59 71.55 -10.57
N HIS A 3 19.16 70.31 -10.43
CA HIS A 3 20.58 70.11 -10.63
C HIS A 3 20.84 68.58 -10.90
N VAL A 4 21.44 68.41 -12.02
CA VAL A 4 22.11 67.22 -12.62
C VAL A 4 23.56 67.20 -12.16
N PHE A 5 24.19 66.02 -11.97
CA PHE A 5 25.66 65.80 -12.21
C PHE A 5 25.93 64.30 -11.87
N TRP A 6 26.29 63.50 -12.75
CA TRP A 6 27.42 63.18 -13.60
C TRP A 6 28.27 62.01 -13.04
N ILE A 7 28.34 61.03 -13.81
CA ILE A 7 29.19 59.86 -14.16
C ILE A 7 30.65 59.99 -13.71
N ALA A 8 31.23 58.88 -13.24
CA ALA A 8 32.62 58.49 -13.53
C ALA A 8 32.80 56.99 -13.53
N LEU A 9 33.08 56.50 -14.72
CA LEU A 9 33.59 55.19 -15.10
C LEU A 9 35.09 55.15 -14.83
N VAL A 10 35.63 54.17 -14.11
CA VAL A 10 37.07 53.88 -14.11
C VAL A 10 37.30 52.41 -14.37
N THR A 11 37.76 52.15 -15.58
CA THR A 11 38.35 50.88 -16.05
C THR A 11 39.85 50.88 -15.70
N VAL A 12 40.33 49.86 -15.02
CA VAL A 12 41.77 49.57 -14.95
C VAL A 12 42.01 48.12 -15.34
N VAL A 13 42.63 47.95 -16.49
CA VAL A 13 43.29 46.74 -16.95
C VAL A 13 44.75 46.79 -16.47
N LEU A 14 45.24 45.72 -15.91
CA LEU A 14 46.66 45.43 -15.88
C LEU A 14 46.92 43.94 -15.88
N THR A 15 47.60 43.51 -16.89
CA THR A 15 48.26 42.26 -17.21
C THR A 15 49.51 42.03 -16.35
N GLY A 16 49.83 40.76 -16.07
CA GLY A 16 51.25 40.43 -15.95
C GLY A 16 51.64 39.23 -15.05
N CYS A 17 52.01 38.16 -15.75
CA CYS A 17 53.11 37.22 -15.53
C CYS A 17 53.13 36.23 -14.33
N ALA A 18 53.30 35.00 -14.76
CA ALA A 18 53.60 33.77 -14.03
C ALA A 18 54.94 33.78 -13.29
N VAL A 19 54.99 33.08 -12.16
CA VAL A 19 56.18 32.30 -11.72
C VAL A 19 55.71 31.02 -11.04
N THR A 20 56.21 29.93 -11.53
CA THR A 20 56.16 28.56 -10.99
C THR A 20 56.99 28.37 -9.74
N ALA A 21 56.47 27.71 -8.71
CA ALA A 21 57.26 26.80 -7.86
C ALA A 21 56.32 25.83 -7.17
N GLY A 22 56.49 24.56 -7.42
CA GLY A 22 55.74 23.47 -6.81
C GLY A 22 56.30 23.07 -5.45
N LEU A 23 55.45 22.42 -4.67
CA LEU A 23 55.78 21.27 -3.80
C LEU A 23 54.46 20.59 -3.41
N PRO A 24 54.41 19.26 -3.28
CA PRO A 24 53.18 18.49 -3.13
C PRO A 24 52.78 18.42 -1.67
N ILE A 25 51.48 18.52 -1.42
CA ILE A 25 50.89 18.01 -0.18
C ILE A 25 49.87 16.96 -0.63
N GLU A 26 50.26 15.70 -0.50
CA GLU A 26 49.38 14.56 -0.48
C GLU A 26 48.49 14.69 0.76
N GLY A 27 47.22 14.79 0.56
CA GLY A 27 46.15 14.58 1.55
C GLY A 27 45.01 13.95 0.78
N GLU A 28 44.96 12.61 0.77
CA GLU A 28 43.79 11.89 0.33
C GLU A 28 42.57 12.36 1.12
N PRO A 29 41.46 12.70 0.47
CA PRO A 29 40.18 12.78 1.16
C PRO A 29 39.78 11.37 1.57
N THR A 30 39.74 11.11 2.88
CA THR A 30 39.08 9.93 3.43
C THR A 30 37.65 9.92 2.94
N ASP A 31 37.35 8.99 2.03
CA ASP A 31 35.98 8.60 1.68
C ASP A 31 35.26 8.18 2.96
N LEU A 32 34.35 9.02 3.42
CA LEU A 32 33.30 8.59 4.32
C LEU A 32 32.44 7.60 3.52
N PRO A 33 32.15 6.41 4.07
CA PRO A 33 31.26 5.48 3.41
C PRO A 33 29.90 6.19 3.23
N ALA A 34 29.42 6.24 2.00
CA ALA A 34 28.06 6.65 1.70
C ALA A 34 27.08 5.84 2.55
N PRO A 35 26.03 6.44 3.10
CA PRO A 35 25.01 5.71 3.83
C PRO A 35 24.51 4.56 2.95
N THR A 36 24.59 3.35 3.48
CA THR A 36 24.08 2.15 2.86
C THR A 36 22.57 2.36 2.70
N ARG A 37 22.13 2.65 1.48
CA ARG A 37 20.70 2.66 1.17
C ARG A 37 20.19 1.26 1.48
N THR A 38 19.34 1.14 2.47
CA THR A 38 18.49 -0.03 2.63
C THR A 38 17.71 -0.15 1.30
N PRO A 39 17.69 -1.31 0.65
CA PRO A 39 16.91 -1.44 -0.57
C PRO A 39 15.46 -1.13 -0.23
N THR A 40 14.93 -0.07 -0.81
CA THR A 40 13.48 0.13 -0.92
C THR A 40 12.91 -1.16 -1.48
N PRO A 41 11.87 -1.76 -0.87
CA PRO A 41 11.25 -2.94 -1.43
C PRO A 41 10.96 -2.65 -2.91
N GLN A 42 11.51 -3.47 -3.80
CA GLN A 42 11.15 -3.38 -5.21
C GLN A 42 9.64 -3.59 -5.28
N PRO A 43 8.92 -2.80 -6.08
CA PRO A 43 7.54 -3.07 -6.34
C PRO A 43 7.46 -4.51 -6.83
N THR A 44 6.77 -5.37 -6.11
CA THR A 44 6.35 -6.65 -6.66
C THR A 44 5.60 -6.32 -7.94
N GLU A 45 6.08 -6.79 -9.07
CA GLU A 45 5.32 -6.71 -10.32
C GLU A 45 4.04 -7.51 -10.09
N GLY A 46 3.01 -6.83 -9.58
CA GLY A 46 1.70 -7.42 -9.37
C GLY A 46 1.23 -8.01 -10.69
N ARG A 47 0.86 -9.28 -10.65
CA ARG A 47 0.22 -9.99 -11.73
C ARG A 47 -0.95 -9.16 -12.25
N PRO A 48 -1.12 -8.98 -13.58
CA PRO A 48 -2.37 -8.51 -14.11
C PRO A 48 -3.48 -9.46 -13.66
N PRO A 49 -4.57 -8.98 -13.03
CA PRO A 49 -5.76 -9.78 -12.83
C PRO A 49 -6.21 -10.31 -14.21
N ALA A 50 -6.86 -11.45 -14.21
CA ALA A 50 -7.36 -12.05 -15.44
C ALA A 50 -8.15 -10.99 -16.21
N THR A 51 -7.58 -10.49 -17.30
CA THR A 51 -8.27 -9.55 -18.17
C THR A 51 -9.44 -10.30 -18.78
N THR A 52 -10.65 -10.05 -18.29
CA THR A 52 -11.85 -10.54 -18.94
C THR A 52 -11.92 -9.82 -20.29
N ARG A 53 -11.59 -10.51 -21.37
CA ARG A 53 -11.91 -10.07 -22.71
C ARG A 53 -13.38 -10.38 -22.95
N ASP A 54 -14.26 -9.71 -22.23
CA ASP A 54 -15.67 -9.73 -22.58
C ASP A 54 -15.96 -8.57 -23.56
N SER A 55 -16.00 -8.92 -24.85
CA SER A 55 -16.34 -7.98 -25.92
C SER A 55 -17.80 -7.54 -25.89
N ALA A 56 -18.56 -7.92 -24.89
CA ALA A 56 -19.99 -7.63 -24.72
C ALA A 56 -20.26 -6.50 -23.72
N GLU A 57 -19.34 -6.25 -22.79
CA GLU A 57 -19.51 -5.20 -21.78
C GLU A 57 -19.22 -3.82 -22.36
N ARG A 58 -20.14 -2.87 -22.14
CA ARG A 58 -20.00 -1.52 -22.70
C ARG A 58 -19.24 -0.64 -21.71
N PRO A 59 -18.25 0.15 -22.18
CA PRO A 59 -17.60 1.15 -21.34
C PRO A 59 -18.61 2.07 -20.66
N PRO A 60 -18.27 2.67 -19.52
CA PRO A 60 -19.12 3.66 -18.86
C PRO A 60 -19.57 4.76 -19.82
N ALA A 61 -20.76 5.29 -19.61
CA ALA A 61 -21.36 6.29 -20.50
C ALA A 61 -20.41 7.48 -20.72
N GLY A 62 -20.21 7.88 -21.98
CA GLY A 62 -19.32 8.97 -22.39
C GLY A 62 -17.83 8.59 -22.44
N ALA A 63 -17.38 7.52 -21.75
CA ALA A 63 -15.98 7.18 -21.61
C ALA A 63 -15.24 7.02 -22.95
N ALA A 64 -15.80 6.26 -23.89
CA ALA A 64 -15.18 6.01 -25.20
C ALA A 64 -15.08 7.26 -26.09
N SER A 65 -15.79 8.35 -25.77
CA SER A 65 -15.66 9.63 -26.47
C SER A 65 -14.72 10.61 -25.80
N GLU A 66 -14.46 10.43 -24.50
CA GLU A 66 -13.58 11.29 -23.70
C GLU A 66 -12.15 10.77 -23.63
N PHE A 67 -11.96 9.46 -23.74
CA PHE A 67 -10.68 8.78 -23.55
C PHE A 67 -10.31 7.92 -24.76
N GLY A 68 -9.02 7.87 -25.07
CA GLY A 68 -8.44 6.91 -26.04
C GLY A 68 -8.06 5.56 -25.42
N THR A 69 -8.55 5.28 -24.21
CA THR A 69 -8.28 4.06 -23.44
C THR A 69 -8.70 2.81 -24.20
N ASP A 70 -7.92 1.75 -24.13
CA ASP A 70 -8.34 0.43 -24.59
C ASP A 70 -9.30 -0.21 -23.58
N PHE A 71 -10.58 -0.01 -23.78
CA PHE A 71 -11.63 -0.56 -22.93
C PHE A 71 -11.84 -2.06 -23.07
N THR A 72 -11.07 -2.76 -23.93
CA THR A 72 -11.11 -4.23 -23.94
C THR A 72 -10.24 -4.85 -22.85
N MET A 73 -9.44 -4.02 -22.16
CA MET A 73 -8.55 -4.40 -21.06
C MET A 73 -9.07 -3.79 -19.77
N HIS A 74 -9.67 -4.58 -18.91
CA HIS A 74 -10.16 -4.15 -17.60
C HIS A 74 -10.14 -5.31 -16.60
N SER A 75 -9.97 -4.99 -15.32
CA SER A 75 -9.99 -5.95 -14.19
C SER A 75 -11.26 -5.82 -13.34
N VAL A 76 -12.12 -4.84 -13.63
CA VAL A 76 -13.34 -4.55 -12.88
C VAL A 76 -14.54 -4.47 -13.83
N SER A 77 -15.74 -4.78 -13.33
CA SER A 77 -16.96 -4.57 -14.12
C SER A 77 -17.21 -3.07 -14.32
N TYR A 78 -17.67 -2.69 -15.51
CA TYR A 78 -18.05 -1.30 -15.80
C TYR A 78 -19.29 -0.84 -15.04
N ASP A 79 -20.11 -1.76 -14.56
CA ASP A 79 -21.26 -1.46 -13.71
C ASP A 79 -20.83 -0.93 -12.32
N GLU A 80 -19.58 -1.21 -11.89
CA GLU A 80 -19.00 -0.66 -10.65
C GLU A 80 -18.47 0.79 -10.81
N ILE A 81 -18.50 1.33 -12.04
CA ILE A 81 -17.92 2.65 -12.33
C ILE A 81 -19.05 3.66 -12.57
N LEU A 82 -19.21 4.57 -11.62
CA LEU A 82 -20.21 5.62 -11.66
C LEU A 82 -19.64 6.95 -12.16
N SER A 83 -20.50 7.82 -12.69
CA SER A 83 -20.14 9.21 -12.93
C SER A 83 -20.14 9.99 -11.62
N GLY A 84 -19.04 10.70 -11.33
CA GLY A 84 -18.96 11.66 -10.22
C GLY A 84 -19.57 13.03 -10.54
N GLY A 85 -20.02 13.24 -11.80
CA GLY A 85 -20.59 14.50 -12.29
C GLY A 85 -19.65 15.28 -13.20
N PRO A 86 -18.43 15.66 -12.79
CA PRO A 86 -17.48 16.34 -13.66
C PRO A 86 -17.04 15.48 -14.86
N PRO A 87 -16.73 16.07 -16.04
CA PRO A 87 -16.12 15.34 -17.14
C PRO A 87 -14.63 15.08 -16.86
N LYS A 88 -13.93 14.41 -17.79
CA LYS A 88 -12.47 14.27 -17.79
C LYS A 88 -11.79 15.62 -17.53
N ASP A 89 -10.87 15.68 -16.55
CA ASP A 89 -10.21 16.89 -16.07
C ASP A 89 -11.15 18.05 -15.65
N GLY A 90 -12.42 17.74 -15.37
CA GLY A 90 -13.39 18.72 -14.87
C GLY A 90 -13.07 19.21 -13.45
N ILE A 91 -12.31 18.40 -12.70
CA ILE A 91 -11.54 18.80 -11.52
C ILE A 91 -10.08 18.86 -11.98
N PRO A 92 -9.51 20.08 -12.18
CA PRO A 92 -8.21 20.23 -12.83
C PRO A 92 -7.08 19.82 -11.89
N ALA A 93 -6.27 18.83 -12.28
CA ALA A 93 -5.05 18.48 -11.57
C ALA A 93 -4.01 19.61 -11.67
N ILE A 94 -3.18 19.78 -10.63
CA ILE A 94 -2.08 20.73 -10.64
C ILE A 94 -0.83 20.05 -11.24
N ASP A 95 -0.46 20.44 -12.45
CA ASP A 95 0.65 19.83 -13.20
C ASP A 95 1.98 20.61 -13.08
N ALA A 96 1.92 21.86 -12.65
CA ALA A 96 3.08 22.73 -12.44
C ALA A 96 2.92 23.42 -11.08
N PRO A 97 3.07 22.68 -9.97
CA PRO A 97 2.85 23.24 -8.65
C PRO A 97 3.90 24.31 -8.32
N GLU A 98 3.44 25.44 -7.79
CA GLU A 98 4.28 26.45 -7.19
C GLU A 98 4.28 26.29 -5.68
N PHE A 99 5.42 26.56 -5.05
CA PHE A 99 5.60 26.41 -3.61
C PHE A 99 6.00 27.72 -2.98
N VAL A 100 5.60 27.91 -1.74
CA VAL A 100 5.99 29.01 -0.86
C VAL A 100 6.69 28.45 0.38
N ASN A 101 7.42 29.29 1.10
CA ASN A 101 8.01 28.88 2.37
C ASN A 101 6.98 28.91 3.52
N VAL A 102 7.36 28.37 4.66
CA VAL A 102 6.52 28.27 5.86
C VAL A 102 6.01 29.64 6.33
N GLU A 103 6.82 30.72 6.28
CA GLU A 103 6.43 32.06 6.74
C GLU A 103 5.32 32.65 5.85
N GLU A 104 5.40 32.44 4.53
CA GLU A 104 4.37 32.91 3.59
C GLU A 104 3.08 32.07 3.70
N ALA A 105 3.21 30.76 3.95
CA ALA A 105 2.05 29.89 4.14
C ALA A 105 1.30 30.17 5.45
N ASP A 106 2.02 30.55 6.51
CA ASP A 106 1.46 30.89 7.83
C ASP A 106 0.56 32.17 7.80
N GLU A 107 0.64 32.96 6.71
CA GLU A 107 -0.27 34.10 6.52
C GLU A 107 -1.72 33.70 6.17
N TRP A 108 -1.92 32.43 5.72
CA TRP A 108 -3.21 31.97 5.20
C TRP A 108 -3.61 30.55 5.62
N LEU A 109 -2.75 29.78 6.28
CA LEU A 109 -3.07 28.50 6.94
C LEU A 109 -3.24 28.72 8.43
N GLU A 110 -4.37 28.25 8.97
CA GLU A 110 -4.58 28.21 10.40
C GLU A 110 -3.89 26.99 11.01
N PRO A 111 -3.43 27.04 12.28
CA PRO A 111 -2.61 25.99 12.89
C PRO A 111 -3.19 24.56 12.82
N GLN A 112 -4.52 24.41 12.92
CA GLN A 112 -5.21 23.13 12.91
C GLN A 112 -5.56 22.62 11.50
N GLU A 113 -5.37 23.41 10.45
CA GLU A 113 -5.73 22.98 9.10
C GLU A 113 -4.92 21.74 8.66
N PRO A 114 -5.58 20.72 8.08
CA PRO A 114 -4.90 19.52 7.63
C PRO A 114 -4.08 19.78 6.36
N VAL A 115 -2.87 19.22 6.37
CA VAL A 115 -1.97 19.16 5.20
C VAL A 115 -1.52 17.72 5.00
N ILE A 116 -1.25 17.32 3.76
CA ILE A 116 -0.55 16.07 3.48
C ILE A 116 0.95 16.38 3.48
N LEU A 117 1.68 15.80 4.43
CA LEU A 117 3.14 15.76 4.44
C LEU A 117 3.63 14.65 3.54
N VAL A 118 4.55 14.97 2.63
CA VAL A 118 5.33 13.99 1.87
C VAL A 118 6.81 14.33 2.03
N GLU A 119 7.56 13.35 2.50
CA GLU A 119 8.99 13.49 2.69
C GLU A 119 9.76 12.52 1.80
N VAL A 120 10.66 13.03 0.98
CA VAL A 120 11.50 12.24 0.07
C VAL A 120 12.91 12.80 0.05
N GLY A 121 13.89 11.95 0.34
CA GLY A 121 15.30 12.32 0.27
C GLY A 121 15.71 13.46 1.22
N GLY A 122 15.00 13.58 2.36
CA GLY A 122 15.23 14.62 3.37
C GLY A 122 14.64 15.99 3.00
N LEU A 123 13.80 16.06 1.98
CA LEU A 123 13.00 17.26 1.64
C LEU A 123 11.54 17.01 1.99
N ALA A 124 10.98 17.87 2.82
CA ALA A 124 9.59 17.81 3.24
C ALA A 124 8.74 18.84 2.47
N LYS A 125 7.59 18.40 1.97
CA LYS A 125 6.59 19.27 1.34
C LYS A 125 5.22 19.08 1.97
N ALA A 126 4.52 20.18 2.18
CA ALA A 126 3.13 20.21 2.62
C ALA A 126 2.17 20.49 1.45
N TYR A 127 1.11 19.71 1.36
CA TYR A 127 0.04 19.88 0.40
C TYR A 127 -1.27 20.14 1.17
N PRO A 128 -1.67 21.42 1.34
CA PRO A 128 -2.85 21.77 2.12
C PRO A 128 -4.14 21.16 1.54
N ILE A 129 -4.92 20.49 2.39
CA ILE A 129 -6.18 19.85 1.97
C ILE A 129 -7.14 20.90 1.40
N GLN A 130 -7.14 22.12 1.90
CA GLN A 130 -7.97 23.19 1.36
C GLN A 130 -7.73 23.46 -0.15
N ILE A 131 -6.55 23.12 -0.69
CA ILE A 131 -6.22 23.21 -2.11
C ILE A 131 -6.61 21.90 -2.82
N LEU A 132 -6.18 20.75 -2.26
CA LEU A 132 -6.46 19.42 -2.83
C LEU A 132 -7.96 19.11 -2.92
N MET A 133 -8.79 19.70 -2.08
CA MET A 133 -10.25 19.56 -2.15
C MET A 133 -10.86 20.08 -3.46
N TRP A 134 -10.16 20.97 -4.17
CA TRP A 134 -10.56 21.55 -5.43
C TRP A 134 -9.82 20.99 -6.64
N HIS A 135 -8.73 20.24 -6.39
CA HIS A 135 -7.85 19.74 -7.45
C HIS A 135 -7.67 18.23 -7.44
N GLU A 136 -7.86 17.60 -6.29
CA GLU A 136 -7.73 16.15 -6.05
C GLU A 136 -6.35 15.55 -6.36
N ILE A 137 -5.57 16.12 -7.31
CA ILE A 137 -4.29 15.59 -7.79
C ILE A 137 -3.27 16.72 -7.97
N VAL A 138 -2.05 16.49 -7.47
CA VAL A 138 -0.87 17.33 -7.71
C VAL A 138 0.25 16.47 -8.28
N ASN A 139 0.72 16.78 -9.49
CA ASN A 139 1.89 16.13 -10.10
C ASN A 139 3.14 16.97 -9.79
N ASP A 140 4.05 16.43 -8.97
CA ASP A 140 5.22 17.15 -8.45
C ASP A 140 6.52 16.36 -8.61
N VAL A 141 7.63 16.97 -8.17
CA VAL A 141 8.96 16.35 -8.03
C VAL A 141 9.55 16.76 -6.69
N ILE A 142 9.94 15.79 -5.86
CA ILE A 142 10.61 16.00 -4.57
C ILE A 142 11.97 15.30 -4.62
N ALA A 143 13.07 15.99 -4.37
CA ALA A 143 14.42 15.41 -4.39
C ALA A 143 14.71 14.57 -5.66
N ASP A 144 14.34 15.08 -6.84
CA ASP A 144 14.44 14.38 -8.15
C ASP A 144 13.55 13.12 -8.29
N VAL A 145 12.67 12.83 -7.33
CA VAL A 145 11.66 11.77 -7.42
C VAL A 145 10.34 12.37 -7.88
N PRO A 146 9.83 12.03 -9.07
CA PRO A 146 8.51 12.45 -9.49
C PRO A 146 7.44 11.73 -8.68
N VAL A 147 6.57 12.51 -8.03
CA VAL A 147 5.48 12.02 -7.19
C VAL A 147 4.15 12.61 -7.63
N THR A 148 3.05 11.90 -7.37
CA THR A 148 1.71 12.48 -7.41
C THR A 148 1.10 12.39 -6.02
N VAL A 149 0.58 13.52 -5.53
CA VAL A 149 -0.13 13.59 -4.26
C VAL A 149 -1.60 13.76 -4.54
N THR A 150 -2.42 12.89 -3.96
CA THR A 150 -3.85 12.81 -4.27
C THR A 150 -4.69 12.89 -3.01
N PHE A 151 -5.88 13.47 -3.14
CA PHE A 151 -6.88 13.49 -2.09
C PHE A 151 -8.27 13.19 -2.66
N CYS A 152 -8.95 12.20 -2.10
CA CYS A 152 -10.35 11.91 -2.40
C CYS A 152 -11.24 12.41 -1.24
N PRO A 153 -11.97 13.52 -1.39
CA PRO A 153 -12.80 14.06 -0.31
C PRO A 153 -13.88 13.09 0.14
N LEU A 154 -14.49 12.36 -0.78
CA LEU A 154 -15.56 11.38 -0.46
C LEU A 154 -15.07 10.21 0.41
N CYS A 155 -13.78 9.92 0.38
CA CYS A 155 -13.16 8.83 1.11
C CYS A 155 -12.33 9.30 2.30
N ASN A 156 -12.09 10.60 2.41
CA ASN A 156 -11.11 11.22 3.31
C ASN A 156 -9.72 10.58 3.15
N THR A 157 -9.30 10.35 1.89
CA THR A 157 -8.13 9.54 1.58
C THR A 157 -7.05 10.37 0.89
N GLY A 158 -5.93 10.60 1.60
CA GLY A 158 -4.73 11.25 1.08
C GLY A 158 -3.64 10.22 0.78
N ILE A 159 -3.19 10.14 -0.47
CA ILE A 159 -2.19 9.15 -0.90
C ILE A 159 -1.18 9.81 -1.83
N ALA A 160 0.10 9.43 -1.69
CA ALA A 160 1.14 9.79 -2.63
C ALA A 160 1.68 8.54 -3.36
N PHE A 161 1.98 8.68 -4.65
CA PHE A 161 2.57 7.64 -5.48
C PHE A 161 3.81 8.14 -6.21
N GLU A 162 4.77 7.25 -6.45
CA GLU A 162 5.84 7.53 -7.40
C GLU A 162 5.29 7.46 -8.82
N ARG A 163 5.60 8.49 -9.63
CA ARG A 163 5.14 8.60 -11.03
C ARG A 163 6.03 7.90 -12.04
N ARG A 164 7.22 7.40 -11.64
CA ARG A 164 8.04 6.58 -12.54
C ARG A 164 7.39 5.21 -12.69
N PHE A 165 7.02 4.89 -13.93
CA PHE A 165 6.37 3.65 -14.25
C PHE A 165 6.83 3.16 -15.63
N ASP A 166 7.29 1.90 -15.76
CA ASP A 166 7.79 1.30 -17.00
C ASP A 166 8.79 2.21 -17.78
N GLY A 167 9.69 2.89 -17.07
CA GLY A 167 10.70 3.78 -17.65
C GLY A 167 10.18 5.13 -18.17
N GLN A 168 8.92 5.46 -17.86
CA GLN A 168 8.29 6.76 -18.14
C GLN A 168 7.94 7.48 -16.84
N VAL A 169 7.72 8.78 -16.91
CA VAL A 169 7.07 9.55 -15.85
C VAL A 169 5.63 9.75 -16.27
N LEU A 170 4.70 9.31 -15.44
CA LEU A 170 3.27 9.48 -15.68
C LEU A 170 2.80 10.80 -15.08
N ASP A 171 1.87 11.49 -15.76
CA ASP A 171 1.15 12.65 -15.25
C ASP A 171 -0.32 12.25 -15.08
N PHE A 172 -0.84 12.43 -13.87
CA PHE A 172 -2.19 11.99 -13.53
C PHE A 172 -3.20 13.13 -13.66
N GLY A 173 -4.41 12.76 -14.06
CA GLY A 173 -5.57 13.63 -14.11
C GLY A 173 -6.82 12.93 -13.57
N THR A 174 -7.92 13.67 -13.42
CA THR A 174 -9.19 13.15 -12.92
C THR A 174 -10.04 12.60 -14.06
N THR A 175 -10.63 11.42 -13.87
CA THR A 175 -11.56 10.86 -14.86
C THR A 175 -12.96 11.47 -14.75
N GLY A 176 -13.28 12.10 -13.62
CA GLY A 176 -14.66 12.44 -13.25
C GLY A 176 -15.51 11.23 -12.92
N ARG A 177 -14.90 10.08 -12.70
CA ARG A 177 -15.55 8.81 -12.37
C ARG A 177 -15.08 8.27 -11.04
N LEU A 178 -15.96 7.49 -10.42
CA LEU A 178 -15.77 6.87 -9.11
C LEU A 178 -16.04 5.38 -9.22
N ARG A 179 -15.37 4.61 -8.39
CA ARG A 179 -15.70 3.21 -8.11
C ARG A 179 -15.77 3.05 -6.59
N ARG A 180 -16.94 2.59 -6.11
CA ARG A 180 -17.17 2.48 -4.66
C ARG A 180 -16.93 3.80 -3.93
N SER A 181 -17.39 4.91 -4.52
CA SER A 181 -17.20 6.30 -4.05
C SER A 181 -15.76 6.82 -4.06
N ASN A 182 -14.78 6.01 -4.47
CA ASN A 182 -13.38 6.44 -4.51
C ASN A 182 -12.97 6.91 -5.91
N LEU A 183 -12.11 7.92 -5.94
CA LEU A 183 -11.55 8.54 -7.14
C LEU A 183 -10.90 7.51 -8.08
N ILE A 184 -11.27 7.57 -9.37
CA ILE A 184 -10.54 6.94 -10.45
C ILE A 184 -9.70 8.01 -11.15
N MET A 185 -8.38 7.89 -11.05
CA MET A 185 -7.41 8.71 -11.78
C MET A 185 -7.16 8.13 -13.18
N TYR A 186 -6.56 8.91 -14.08
CA TYR A 186 -5.97 8.36 -15.30
C TYR A 186 -4.57 8.93 -15.52
N ASP A 187 -3.66 8.18 -16.14
CA ASP A 187 -2.40 8.73 -16.63
C ASP A 187 -2.57 9.32 -18.04
N ARG A 188 -1.95 10.47 -18.30
CA ARG A 188 -2.07 11.19 -19.58
C ARG A 188 -1.28 10.53 -20.71
N GLN A 189 -0.30 9.67 -20.41
CA GLN A 189 0.57 9.02 -21.38
C GLN A 189 -0.09 7.82 -22.05
N THR A 190 -0.87 7.05 -21.30
CA THR A 190 -1.53 5.84 -21.81
C THR A 190 -3.04 5.86 -21.67
N GLU A 191 -3.57 6.83 -20.94
CA GLU A 191 -4.96 6.94 -20.54
C GLU A 191 -5.48 5.68 -19.81
N THR A 192 -4.57 4.95 -19.14
CA THR A 192 -4.96 3.88 -18.21
C THR A 192 -5.68 4.50 -17.02
N TRP A 193 -6.76 3.88 -16.56
CA TRP A 193 -7.50 4.28 -15.38
C TRP A 193 -6.97 3.55 -14.16
N TRP A 194 -6.75 4.30 -13.08
CA TRP A 194 -6.12 3.84 -11.85
C TRP A 194 -7.05 4.09 -10.66
N GLN A 195 -7.24 3.07 -9.81
CA GLN A 195 -7.99 3.21 -8.57
C GLN A 195 -7.11 3.94 -7.55
N GLN A 196 -7.53 5.10 -7.06
CA GLN A 196 -6.73 5.90 -6.12
C GLN A 196 -6.47 5.16 -4.80
N ALA A 197 -7.49 4.51 -4.21
CA ALA A 197 -7.35 3.83 -2.91
C ALA A 197 -6.34 2.67 -2.93
N THR A 198 -6.19 1.98 -4.06
CA THR A 198 -5.34 0.79 -4.17
C THR A 198 -4.10 1.03 -5.03
N GLY A 199 -4.03 2.09 -5.83
CA GLY A 199 -2.98 2.32 -6.81
C GLY A 199 -2.99 1.34 -7.98
N GLU A 200 -4.04 0.55 -8.16
CA GLU A 200 -4.15 -0.46 -9.22
C GLU A 200 -4.64 0.16 -10.53
N GLY A 201 -4.01 -0.23 -11.64
CA GLY A 201 -4.53 0.04 -12.98
C GLY A 201 -5.72 -0.86 -13.26
N ILE A 202 -6.92 -0.29 -13.41
CA ILE A 202 -8.17 -1.05 -13.52
C ILE A 202 -8.76 -1.11 -14.93
N VAL A 203 -8.44 -0.16 -15.80
CA VAL A 203 -8.88 -0.15 -17.21
C VAL A 203 -7.75 0.38 -18.10
N GLY A 204 -7.48 -0.27 -19.21
CA GLY A 204 -6.50 0.16 -20.21
C GLY A 204 -5.19 -0.61 -20.17
N LYS A 205 -4.16 -0.04 -20.78
CA LYS A 205 -2.86 -0.69 -21.05
C LYS A 205 -2.19 -1.29 -19.81
N HIS A 206 -2.31 -0.65 -18.66
CA HIS A 206 -1.66 -1.07 -17.43
C HIS A 206 -2.62 -1.75 -16.45
N THR A 207 -3.72 -2.31 -16.94
CA THR A 207 -4.66 -3.10 -16.11
C THR A 207 -3.92 -4.20 -15.35
N GLY A 208 -4.16 -4.28 -14.04
CA GLY A 208 -3.54 -5.24 -13.12
C GLY A 208 -2.13 -4.88 -12.68
N ARG A 209 -1.63 -3.71 -13.07
CA ARG A 209 -0.35 -3.19 -12.60
C ARG A 209 -0.57 -2.27 -11.40
N GLN A 210 0.44 -2.17 -10.55
CA GLN A 210 0.41 -1.46 -9.28
C GLN A 210 1.34 -0.24 -9.29
N LEU A 211 0.85 0.93 -8.85
CA LEU A 211 1.70 2.09 -8.55
C LEU A 211 2.46 1.88 -7.24
N THR A 212 3.65 2.46 -7.16
CA THR A 212 4.44 2.46 -5.92
C THR A 212 3.94 3.54 -4.99
N PHE A 213 3.51 3.16 -3.78
CA PHE A 213 3.14 4.11 -2.75
C PHE A 213 4.37 4.85 -2.20
N VAL A 214 4.20 6.12 -1.90
CA VAL A 214 5.16 6.94 -1.16
C VAL A 214 4.55 7.24 0.20
N PRO A 215 5.28 7.08 1.33
CA PRO A 215 4.77 7.45 2.64
C PRO A 215 4.26 8.89 2.64
N ALA A 216 3.05 9.07 3.15
CA ALA A 216 2.39 10.36 3.25
C ALA A 216 1.57 10.39 4.54
N ALA A 217 1.53 11.53 5.22
CA ALA A 217 0.80 11.70 6.47
C ALA A 217 -0.12 12.91 6.41
N MET A 218 -1.36 12.75 6.87
CA MET A 218 -2.30 13.86 7.03
C MET A 218 -2.16 14.38 8.46
N ILE A 219 -1.62 15.58 8.60
CA ILE A 219 -1.26 16.22 9.88
C ILE A 219 -1.73 17.66 9.93
N SER A 220 -1.65 18.31 11.09
CA SER A 220 -1.92 19.73 11.21
C SER A 220 -0.83 20.58 10.56
N TRP A 221 -1.19 21.77 10.08
CA TRP A 221 -0.23 22.79 9.67
C TRP A 221 0.76 23.13 10.78
N LYS A 222 0.29 23.16 12.03
CA LYS A 222 1.14 23.39 13.20
C LYS A 222 2.25 22.35 13.30
N ASP A 223 1.91 21.06 13.24
CA ASP A 223 2.90 19.99 13.38
C ASP A 223 3.90 19.99 12.23
N PHE A 224 3.42 20.28 10.99
CA PHE A 224 4.31 20.42 9.84
C PHE A 224 5.35 21.53 10.04
N LYS A 225 4.91 22.76 10.38
CA LYS A 225 5.83 23.89 10.50
C LYS A 225 6.78 23.81 11.71
N GLU A 226 6.38 23.10 12.77
CA GLU A 226 7.25 22.83 13.93
C GLU A 226 8.36 21.83 13.58
N ALA A 227 8.05 20.78 12.81
CA ALA A 227 9.00 19.75 12.42
C ALA A 227 9.85 20.16 11.20
N HIS A 228 9.28 20.88 10.25
CA HIS A 228 9.91 21.24 8.98
C HIS A 228 9.88 22.76 8.74
N PRO A 229 10.59 23.57 9.56
CA PRO A 229 10.56 25.04 9.43
C PRO A 229 11.12 25.57 8.10
N ASP A 230 11.92 24.78 7.41
CA ASP A 230 12.48 25.08 6.08
C ASP A 230 11.73 24.31 4.96
N GLY A 231 10.58 23.68 5.25
CA GLY A 231 9.79 22.91 4.31
C GLY A 231 9.08 23.79 3.27
N ASP A 232 8.78 23.20 2.14
CA ASP A 232 8.02 23.83 1.06
C ASP A 232 6.52 23.56 1.22
N VAL A 233 5.68 24.54 0.91
CA VAL A 233 4.22 24.46 1.02
C VAL A 233 3.57 24.76 -0.33
N LEU A 234 2.68 23.89 -0.80
CA LEU A 234 1.95 24.13 -2.05
C LEU A 234 1.19 25.44 -1.99
N SER A 235 1.48 26.32 -2.95
CA SER A 235 0.90 27.66 -3.05
C SER A 235 -0.57 27.62 -3.50
N ARG A 236 -1.34 28.64 -3.09
CA ARG A 236 -2.66 28.93 -3.66
C ARG A 236 -2.62 29.44 -5.11
N GLU A 237 -1.44 29.82 -5.63
CA GLU A 237 -1.24 30.22 -7.02
C GLU A 237 -1.15 29.00 -7.94
N THR A 238 -2.25 28.26 -8.06
CA THR A 238 -2.33 27.00 -8.82
C THR A 238 -2.54 27.18 -10.32
N GLY A 239 -2.73 28.41 -10.77
CA GLY A 239 -3.16 28.72 -12.14
C GLY A 239 -4.66 28.52 -12.39
N HIS A 240 -5.41 28.11 -11.37
CA HIS A 240 -6.86 27.89 -11.40
C HIS A 240 -7.58 28.77 -10.36
N ASN A 241 -8.89 28.90 -10.51
CA ASN A 241 -9.72 29.60 -9.54
C ASN A 241 -10.38 28.59 -8.59
N GLY A 242 -9.90 28.51 -7.35
CA GLY A 242 -10.51 27.73 -6.27
C GLY A 242 -10.96 28.66 -5.13
N ASP A 243 -12.02 28.30 -4.43
CA ASP A 243 -12.43 28.99 -3.19
C ASP A 243 -11.71 28.32 -2.00
N TYR A 244 -10.36 28.45 -2.01
CA TYR A 244 -9.48 27.75 -1.06
C TYR A 244 -9.77 28.17 0.37
N GLY A 245 -9.85 27.19 1.27
CA GLY A 245 -10.29 27.33 2.66
C GLY A 245 -11.76 27.05 2.87
N ARG A 246 -12.60 27.10 1.81
CA ARG A 246 -13.98 26.67 1.88
C ARG A 246 -14.12 25.17 1.65
N ASN A 247 -14.91 24.52 2.50
CA ASN A 247 -15.29 23.13 2.34
C ASN A 247 -16.60 22.99 1.54
N PRO A 248 -16.57 22.44 0.30
CA PRO A 248 -17.80 22.17 -0.47
C PRO A 248 -18.60 20.95 0.04
N TYR A 249 -18.02 20.14 0.95
CA TYR A 249 -18.59 18.91 1.49
C TYR A 249 -19.03 19.06 2.96
N THR A 250 -19.47 20.23 3.38
CA THR A 250 -19.82 20.56 4.78
C THR A 250 -20.68 19.50 5.44
N GLY A 251 -20.20 18.99 6.60
CA GLY A 251 -20.86 17.95 7.41
C GLY A 251 -20.88 16.58 6.74
N TYR A 252 -20.00 16.31 5.78
CA TYR A 252 -19.95 15.02 5.10
C TYR A 252 -19.39 13.91 5.98
N ASP A 253 -18.54 14.22 6.94
CA ASP A 253 -17.89 13.28 7.85
C ASP A 253 -18.69 12.92 9.09
N ASP A 254 -19.97 13.32 9.16
CA ASP A 254 -20.88 12.87 10.21
C ASP A 254 -20.99 11.33 10.17
N VAL A 255 -20.62 10.70 11.27
CA VAL A 255 -20.52 9.24 11.42
C VAL A 255 -21.85 8.51 11.18
N GLU A 256 -22.98 9.19 11.36
CA GLU A 256 -24.32 8.62 11.11
C GLU A 256 -24.77 8.74 9.65
N ARG A 257 -23.99 9.44 8.80
CA ARG A 257 -24.31 9.56 7.38
C ARG A 257 -23.97 8.30 6.60
N SER A 258 -24.71 8.13 5.50
CA SER A 258 -24.33 7.14 4.47
C SER A 258 -23.32 7.73 3.50
N PRO A 259 -22.35 6.92 3.05
CA PRO A 259 -21.39 7.36 2.03
C PRO A 259 -22.09 7.82 0.75
N PHE A 260 -21.63 8.93 0.18
CA PHE A 260 -22.19 9.49 -1.05
C PHE A 260 -21.69 8.72 -2.29
N LEU A 261 -22.57 8.43 -3.24
CA LEU A 261 -22.26 7.66 -4.47
C LEU A 261 -21.58 6.31 -4.21
N TYR A 262 -21.92 5.68 -3.08
CA TYR A 262 -21.43 4.35 -2.74
C TYR A 262 -22.42 3.27 -3.19
N ASP A 263 -21.98 2.43 -4.10
CA ASP A 263 -22.71 1.28 -4.65
C ASP A 263 -21.95 -0.04 -4.41
N GLY A 264 -20.95 0.01 -3.51
CA GLY A 264 -20.11 -1.13 -3.16
C GLY A 264 -20.83 -2.18 -2.30
N PRO A 265 -20.09 -3.23 -1.89
CA PRO A 265 -20.58 -4.22 -0.94
C PRO A 265 -21.04 -3.57 0.36
N GLU A 266 -21.93 -4.24 1.08
CA GLU A 266 -22.33 -3.79 2.42
C GLU A 266 -21.08 -3.65 3.31
N THR A 267 -20.93 -2.49 3.94
CA THR A 267 -19.79 -2.25 4.83
C THR A 267 -19.90 -3.15 6.04
N PRO A 268 -18.84 -3.88 6.45
CA PRO A 268 -18.90 -4.72 7.63
C PRO A 268 -19.33 -3.94 8.89
N ASP A 269 -20.27 -4.48 9.64
CA ASP A 269 -20.92 -3.84 10.82
C ASP A 269 -19.97 -3.58 12.00
N ALA A 270 -18.71 -3.96 11.90
CA ALA A 270 -17.73 -3.81 12.99
C ALA A 270 -17.43 -2.33 13.34
N LEU A 271 -17.60 -1.42 12.35
CA LEU A 271 -17.47 0.03 12.53
C LEU A 271 -18.54 0.74 11.71
N PRO A 272 -19.00 1.94 12.13
CA PRO A 272 -19.82 2.79 11.28
C PRO A 272 -19.13 3.07 9.94
N PRO A 273 -19.86 3.13 8.80
CA PRO A 273 -19.25 3.36 7.49
C PRO A 273 -18.35 4.59 7.40
N MET A 274 -18.73 5.68 8.06
CA MET A 274 -18.00 6.94 8.07
C MET A 274 -16.98 7.06 9.22
N ALA A 275 -16.76 5.99 10.00
CA ALA A 275 -15.71 5.99 11.03
C ALA A 275 -14.34 6.24 10.40
N ARG A 276 -13.54 7.13 10.99
CA ARG A 276 -12.17 7.40 10.57
C ARG A 276 -11.25 6.26 11.02
N VAL A 277 -10.44 5.78 10.11
CA VAL A 277 -9.42 4.77 10.37
C VAL A 277 -8.10 5.17 9.71
N VAL A 278 -6.98 4.81 10.33
CA VAL A 278 -5.70 4.71 9.63
C VAL A 278 -5.46 3.23 9.34
N THR A 279 -5.02 2.92 8.12
CA THR A 279 -4.84 1.55 7.66
C THR A 279 -3.40 1.29 7.27
N ILE A 280 -2.96 0.07 7.50
CA ILE A 280 -1.65 -0.44 7.13
C ILE A 280 -1.87 -1.74 6.38
N GLU A 281 -1.12 -1.96 5.31
CA GLU A 281 -1.03 -3.26 4.64
C GLU A 281 0.44 -3.62 4.47
N LEU A 282 0.88 -4.69 5.13
CA LEU A 282 2.25 -5.22 5.06
C LEU A 282 2.19 -6.73 4.94
N ASN A 283 2.94 -7.28 4.00
CA ASN A 283 3.05 -8.74 3.81
C ASN A 283 1.68 -9.43 3.79
N ASP A 284 0.73 -8.86 3.03
CA ASP A 284 -0.65 -9.34 2.85
C ASP A 284 -1.55 -9.28 4.11
N GLU A 285 -1.05 -8.78 5.23
CA GLU A 285 -1.89 -8.44 6.37
C GLU A 285 -2.35 -6.98 6.29
N ALA A 286 -3.67 -6.77 6.29
CA ALA A 286 -4.29 -5.46 6.36
C ALA A 286 -4.88 -5.21 7.76
N VAL A 287 -4.57 -4.05 8.35
CA VAL A 287 -5.08 -3.66 9.67
C VAL A 287 -5.64 -2.25 9.61
N ALA A 288 -6.79 -2.05 10.23
CA ALA A 288 -7.41 -0.75 10.43
C ALA A 288 -7.40 -0.36 11.91
N TYR A 289 -6.95 0.84 12.21
CA TYR A 289 -6.91 1.40 13.56
C TYR A 289 -7.92 2.55 13.65
N PRO A 290 -9.06 2.36 14.35
CA PRO A 290 -10.07 3.40 14.52
C PRO A 290 -9.53 4.61 15.29
N PHE A 291 -9.85 5.82 14.83
CA PHE A 291 -9.38 7.05 15.46
C PHE A 291 -9.88 7.20 16.89
N ASP A 292 -11.10 6.75 17.21
CA ASP A 292 -11.63 6.78 18.57
C ASP A 292 -10.73 6.01 19.54
N LEU A 293 -10.23 4.83 19.14
CA LEU A 293 -9.29 4.05 19.95
C LEU A 293 -7.90 4.70 20.00
N LEU A 294 -7.46 5.28 18.89
CA LEU A 294 -6.17 5.97 18.83
C LEU A 294 -6.16 7.22 19.71
N GLN A 295 -7.27 7.96 19.77
CA GLN A 295 -7.43 9.13 20.64
C GLN A 295 -7.25 8.77 22.11
N GLU A 296 -7.72 7.60 22.53
CA GLU A 296 -7.56 7.10 23.91
C GLU A 296 -6.14 6.56 24.16
N ALA A 297 -5.61 5.78 23.21
CA ALA A 297 -4.34 5.06 23.36
C ALA A 297 -3.11 5.93 23.10
N ARG A 298 -3.19 6.92 22.19
CA ARG A 298 -2.15 7.83 21.71
C ARG A 298 -0.96 7.15 21.04
N ALA A 299 -0.56 5.97 21.47
CA ALA A 299 0.47 5.14 20.88
C ALA A 299 0.04 3.67 20.94
N VAL A 300 -0.05 3.03 19.80
CA VAL A 300 -0.42 1.62 19.68
C VAL A 300 0.76 0.85 19.12
N ASN A 301 1.29 -0.08 19.91
CA ASN A 301 2.29 -1.04 19.45
C ASN A 301 1.59 -2.24 18.85
N ASP A 302 1.92 -2.60 17.63
CA ASP A 302 1.36 -3.77 16.95
C ASP A 302 2.44 -4.47 16.12
N SER A 303 2.05 -5.57 15.49
CA SER A 303 2.80 -6.26 14.44
C SER A 303 1.86 -6.50 13.28
N VAL A 304 2.25 -6.09 12.08
CA VAL A 304 1.48 -6.27 10.85
C VAL A 304 2.36 -7.01 9.85
N GLY A 305 1.94 -8.18 9.40
CA GLY A 305 2.74 -9.04 8.53
C GLY A 305 4.13 -9.32 9.11
N ASP A 306 4.22 -9.61 10.42
CA ASP A 306 5.46 -9.81 11.19
C ASP A 306 6.38 -8.58 11.28
N VAL A 307 5.97 -7.41 10.82
CA VAL A 307 6.70 -6.15 10.96
C VAL A 307 6.23 -5.43 12.23
N PRO A 308 7.11 -5.17 13.22
CA PRO A 308 6.73 -4.41 14.40
C PRO A 308 6.52 -2.94 14.03
N VAL A 309 5.30 -2.45 14.27
CA VAL A 309 4.86 -1.09 13.95
C VAL A 309 4.36 -0.36 15.19
N VAL A 310 4.41 0.97 15.16
CA VAL A 310 3.70 1.84 16.10
C VAL A 310 2.78 2.76 15.31
N VAL A 311 1.54 2.89 15.79
CA VAL A 311 0.61 3.91 15.33
C VAL A 311 0.58 4.99 16.40
N LEU A 312 0.98 6.20 16.02
CA LEU A 312 0.99 7.38 16.88
C LEU A 312 -0.21 8.27 16.55
N TRP A 313 -0.81 8.87 17.57
CA TRP A 313 -1.92 9.80 17.39
C TRP A 313 -1.72 11.05 18.26
N ALA A 314 -2.00 12.22 17.67
CA ALA A 314 -1.99 13.49 18.37
C ALA A 314 -3.23 14.34 18.03
N PRO A 315 -3.77 15.11 19.00
CA PRO A 315 -4.83 16.09 18.72
C PRO A 315 -4.29 17.31 17.99
N GLY A 316 -5.18 18.11 17.43
CA GLY A 316 -4.85 19.41 16.87
C GLY A 316 -4.99 19.49 15.35
N THR A 317 -5.51 18.44 14.70
CA THR A 317 -5.79 18.43 13.26
C THR A 317 -7.30 18.50 13.03
N ALA A 318 -7.76 19.55 12.35
CA ALA A 318 -9.16 19.74 12.04
C ALA A 318 -9.66 18.78 10.95
N SER A 319 -10.93 18.40 11.03
CA SER A 319 -11.59 17.73 9.90
C SER A 319 -11.77 18.71 8.75
N ALA A 320 -11.30 18.33 7.56
CA ALA A 320 -11.53 19.12 6.35
C ALA A 320 -12.98 19.04 5.84
N LEU A 321 -13.80 18.15 6.35
CA LEU A 321 -15.12 17.77 5.79
C LEU A 321 -16.31 18.13 6.71
N ASP A 322 -16.03 18.67 7.91
CA ASP A 322 -17.03 19.01 8.92
C ASP A 322 -17.64 20.40 8.67
N ALA A 323 -16.95 21.46 9.05
CA ALA A 323 -17.47 22.84 8.95
C ALA A 323 -17.43 23.40 7.53
N GLY A 324 -18.07 24.54 7.30
CA GLY A 324 -18.05 25.23 6.00
C GLY A 324 -16.70 25.85 5.64
N SER A 325 -15.83 26.09 6.65
CA SER A 325 -14.43 26.48 6.52
C SER A 325 -13.56 25.33 7.01
N VAL A 326 -12.52 24.93 6.27
CA VAL A 326 -11.60 23.87 6.68
C VAL A 326 -10.93 24.17 8.02
N ALA A 327 -10.63 25.45 8.27
CA ALA A 327 -10.03 25.90 9.51
C ALA A 327 -10.97 25.83 10.75
N GLU A 328 -12.27 25.70 10.55
CA GLU A 328 -13.28 25.68 11.61
C GLU A 328 -13.80 24.25 11.91
N GLY A 329 -13.24 23.24 11.26
CA GLY A 329 -13.62 21.84 11.50
C GLY A 329 -13.25 21.36 12.90
N ASP A 330 -13.99 20.37 13.40
CA ASP A 330 -13.72 19.72 14.68
C ASP A 330 -12.35 19.03 14.69
N ASP A 331 -11.67 19.03 15.84
CA ASP A 331 -10.40 18.36 16.03
C ASP A 331 -10.58 16.84 16.00
N VAL A 332 -10.11 16.22 14.95
CA VAL A 332 -10.12 14.76 14.76
C VAL A 332 -8.75 14.12 15.01
N GLY A 333 -7.72 14.95 15.19
CA GLY A 333 -6.34 14.54 15.35
C GLY A 333 -5.67 14.02 14.08
N ALA A 334 -4.40 13.67 14.24
CA ALA A 334 -3.57 13.05 13.20
C ALA A 334 -3.10 11.68 13.64
N ALA A 335 -3.11 10.70 12.73
CA ALA A 335 -2.56 9.37 12.95
C ALA A 335 -1.47 9.05 11.92
N THR A 336 -0.33 8.58 12.40
CA THR A 336 0.87 8.25 11.60
C THR A 336 1.43 6.90 12.02
N THR A 337 2.22 6.28 11.15
CA THR A 337 2.70 4.93 11.42
C THR A 337 4.18 4.79 11.10
N TYR A 338 4.89 4.12 12.01
CA TYR A 338 6.34 3.92 11.91
C TYR A 338 6.74 2.49 12.25
N SER A 339 7.89 2.08 11.73
CA SER A 339 8.59 0.89 12.21
C SER A 339 9.09 1.12 13.64
N ARG A 340 8.89 0.12 14.51
CA ARG A 340 9.48 0.14 15.87
C ARG A 340 10.94 -0.27 15.91
N GLN A 341 11.52 -0.62 14.75
CA GLN A 341 12.93 -1.02 14.66
C GLN A 341 13.82 0.20 14.52
N LEU A 342 14.63 0.47 15.53
CA LEU A 342 15.61 1.55 15.51
C LEU A 342 16.96 1.05 16.06
N GLU A 343 18.06 1.22 15.32
CA GLU A 343 19.41 0.79 15.70
C GLU A 343 19.51 -0.69 16.15
N GLY A 344 18.72 -1.57 15.53
CA GLY A 344 18.69 -3.01 15.83
C GLY A 344 17.94 -3.37 17.13
N LYS A 345 17.15 -2.45 17.68
CA LYS A 345 16.26 -2.66 18.81
C LYS A 345 14.81 -2.47 18.37
N THR A 346 13.91 -3.24 18.96
CA THR A 346 12.47 -2.99 18.84
C THR A 346 12.04 -2.11 20.01
N LEU A 347 11.57 -0.90 19.71
CA LEU A 347 11.06 0.03 20.71
C LEU A 347 9.60 -0.34 21.08
N THR A 348 9.23 -0.03 22.31
CA THR A 348 7.86 -0.13 22.82
C THR A 348 7.45 1.23 23.34
N PHE A 349 6.33 1.74 22.82
CA PHE A 349 5.86 3.08 23.10
C PHE A 349 4.76 3.05 24.16
N ALA A 350 4.78 3.99 25.08
CA ALA A 350 3.79 4.16 26.13
C ALA A 350 3.54 5.63 26.42
N LEU A 351 2.48 5.94 27.15
CA LEU A 351 2.24 7.28 27.65
C LEU A 351 2.90 7.52 29.02
N ASP A 352 3.60 8.65 29.13
CA ASP A 352 4.03 9.24 30.41
C ASP A 352 3.31 10.60 30.58
N GLY A 353 2.14 10.58 31.19
CA GLY A 353 1.21 11.71 31.18
C GLY A 353 0.61 11.91 29.80
N GLU A 354 0.89 13.04 29.15
CA GLU A 354 0.47 13.33 27.78
C GLU A 354 1.57 13.09 26.74
N ARG A 355 2.79 12.69 27.17
CA ARG A 355 3.94 12.47 26.30
C ARG A 355 3.98 11.03 25.83
N ILE A 356 4.32 10.82 24.58
CA ILE A 356 4.63 9.51 24.03
C ILE A 356 6.12 9.24 24.30
N VAL A 357 6.44 8.15 24.99
CA VAL A 357 7.83 7.79 25.33
C VAL A 357 8.10 6.34 24.96
N ASP A 358 9.36 6.03 24.57
CA ASP A 358 9.76 4.63 24.47
C ASP A 358 10.23 4.08 25.83
N GLU A 359 9.85 2.85 26.16
CA GLU A 359 10.20 2.19 27.42
C GLU A 359 11.68 1.83 27.54
N GLN A 360 12.40 1.69 26.44
CA GLN A 360 13.79 1.23 26.41
C GLN A 360 14.75 2.34 26.80
N THR A 361 14.44 3.58 26.44
CA THR A 361 15.34 4.72 26.68
C THR A 361 14.69 5.87 27.44
N GLY A 362 13.35 5.95 27.43
CA GLY A 362 12.58 7.07 27.96
C GLY A 362 12.67 8.32 27.09
N THR A 363 12.99 8.16 25.81
CA THR A 363 12.94 9.25 24.84
C THR A 363 11.49 9.63 24.56
N GLU A 364 11.22 10.92 24.52
CA GLU A 364 9.95 11.50 24.12
C GLU A 364 9.89 11.61 22.60
N TRP A 365 8.73 11.24 22.01
CA TRP A 365 8.52 11.21 20.57
C TRP A 365 7.30 12.06 20.21
N ASP A 366 7.38 12.77 19.09
CA ASP A 366 6.24 13.46 18.50
C ASP A 366 5.41 12.54 17.59
N VAL A 367 4.29 13.05 17.07
CA VAL A 367 3.43 12.29 16.15
C VAL A 367 4.10 12.01 14.79
N LEU A 368 5.15 12.76 14.45
CA LEU A 368 5.92 12.57 13.21
C LEU A 368 7.05 11.56 13.36
N GLY A 369 7.14 10.89 14.52
CA GLY A 369 8.16 9.88 14.77
C GLY A 369 9.55 10.46 15.06
N ASN A 370 9.65 11.74 15.42
CA ASN A 370 10.90 12.38 15.79
C ASN A 370 11.15 12.26 17.29
N GLY A 371 12.37 11.90 17.66
CA GLY A 371 12.83 11.96 19.05
C GLY A 371 12.99 13.40 19.51
N VAL A 372 12.11 13.88 20.37
CA VAL A 372 12.07 15.29 20.83
C VAL A 372 13.03 15.53 21.99
N SER A 373 13.09 14.61 22.94
CA SER A 373 13.95 14.73 24.11
C SER A 373 14.37 13.36 24.66
N GLY A 374 15.56 13.24 25.19
CA GLY A 374 16.06 11.99 25.76
C GLY A 374 17.26 11.41 25.02
N PRO A 375 17.61 10.14 25.30
CA PRO A 375 18.81 9.50 24.71
C PRO A 375 18.76 9.32 23.18
N LEU A 376 17.57 9.26 22.58
CA LEU A 376 17.36 9.16 21.13
C LEU A 376 16.80 10.47 20.54
N ALA A 377 17.01 11.61 21.22
CA ALA A 377 16.73 12.91 20.64
C ALA A 377 17.45 13.07 19.30
N ASP A 378 16.82 13.71 18.34
CA ASP A 378 17.28 13.88 16.96
C ASP A 378 17.35 12.56 16.13
N GLN A 379 16.82 11.44 16.64
CA GLN A 379 16.58 10.24 15.84
C GLN A 379 15.16 10.27 15.26
N GLU A 380 14.99 9.64 14.12
CA GLU A 380 13.72 9.53 13.40
C GLU A 380 13.35 8.06 13.23
N LEU A 381 12.07 7.75 13.42
CA LEU A 381 11.51 6.43 13.12
C LEU A 381 11.31 6.29 11.60
N GLU A 382 11.51 5.09 11.06
CA GLU A 382 11.26 4.83 9.65
C GLU A 382 9.74 4.82 9.37
N PRO A 383 9.22 5.68 8.47
CA PRO A 383 7.80 5.74 8.18
C PRO A 383 7.33 4.47 7.45
N VAL A 384 6.15 3.99 7.85
CA VAL A 384 5.44 2.89 7.18
C VAL A 384 4.31 3.49 6.35
N VAL A 385 4.12 2.99 5.14
CA VAL A 385 2.97 3.39 4.32
C VAL A 385 1.69 3.10 5.07
N SER A 386 0.98 4.15 5.42
CA SER A 386 -0.33 4.10 6.08
C SER A 386 -1.25 5.12 5.44
N ILE A 387 -2.55 4.87 5.45
CA ILE A 387 -3.50 5.68 4.72
C ILE A 387 -4.70 5.96 5.62
N ASN A 388 -5.11 7.24 5.69
CA ASN A 388 -6.34 7.64 6.34
C ASN A 388 -7.53 7.38 5.43
N HIS A 389 -8.60 6.80 5.99
CA HIS A 389 -9.84 6.50 5.27
C HIS A 389 -11.07 6.77 6.14
N PHE A 390 -12.24 6.91 5.50
CA PHE A 390 -13.47 6.43 6.10
C PHE A 390 -13.55 4.91 5.96
N TRP A 391 -14.07 4.21 6.96
CA TRP A 391 -14.09 2.75 7.01
C TRP A 391 -14.69 2.10 5.74
N PHE A 392 -15.81 2.62 5.25
CA PHE A 392 -16.45 2.08 4.05
C PHE A 392 -15.51 2.05 2.84
N SER A 393 -14.70 3.11 2.70
CA SER A 393 -13.80 3.28 1.55
C SER A 393 -12.68 2.24 1.52
N TRP A 394 -12.16 1.87 2.68
CA TRP A 394 -11.16 0.81 2.80
C TRP A 394 -11.79 -0.58 2.71
N ALA A 395 -12.85 -0.84 3.50
CA ALA A 395 -13.52 -2.13 3.56
C ALA A 395 -14.09 -2.58 2.20
N ALA A 396 -14.45 -1.63 1.33
CA ALA A 396 -14.90 -1.92 -0.02
C ALA A 396 -13.87 -2.64 -0.91
N PHE A 397 -12.57 -2.43 -0.63
CA PHE A 397 -11.45 -3.03 -1.37
C PHE A 397 -10.73 -4.12 -0.56
N LYS A 398 -10.82 -4.08 0.77
CA LYS A 398 -10.12 -4.96 1.70
C LYS A 398 -11.08 -5.44 2.82
N PRO A 399 -12.12 -6.22 2.50
CA PRO A 399 -13.16 -6.62 3.46
C PRO A 399 -12.62 -7.48 4.61
N GLU A 400 -11.52 -8.20 4.40
CA GLU A 400 -10.90 -9.10 5.40
C GLU A 400 -9.93 -8.38 6.35
N THR A 401 -9.94 -7.04 6.35
CA THR A 401 -9.05 -6.23 7.19
C THR A 401 -9.29 -6.51 8.68
N ARG A 402 -8.24 -6.82 9.41
CA ARG A 402 -8.27 -6.90 10.87
C ARG A 402 -8.51 -5.50 11.46
N ILE A 403 -9.49 -5.38 12.35
CA ILE A 403 -9.73 -4.13 13.07
C ILE A 403 -9.04 -4.21 14.43
N TYR A 404 -8.18 -3.23 14.72
CA TYR A 404 -7.58 -3.11 16.04
C TYR A 404 -8.65 -2.78 17.09
N SER A 405 -8.72 -3.58 18.16
CA SER A 405 -9.78 -3.51 19.18
C SER A 405 -9.31 -3.05 20.57
N GLY A 406 -8.06 -2.55 20.69
CA GLY A 406 -7.52 -2.08 21.97
C GLY A 406 -7.08 -3.18 22.96
N ALA A 407 -7.24 -4.45 22.63
CA ALA A 407 -6.63 -5.54 23.39
C ALA A 407 -5.14 -5.58 23.04
N GLU A 408 -4.25 -5.46 24.03
CA GLU A 408 -2.82 -5.69 23.83
C GLU A 408 -2.65 -7.01 23.07
N SER A 409 -2.01 -6.95 21.90
CA SER A 409 -1.32 -8.10 21.36
C SER A 409 -0.10 -8.36 22.27
N THR A 410 -0.35 -8.76 23.53
CA THR A 410 0.62 -9.61 24.17
C THR A 410 0.70 -10.82 23.25
N SER A 411 1.89 -11.08 22.71
CA SER A 411 2.29 -12.39 22.23
C SER A 411 2.03 -13.40 23.36
N ALA A 412 0.77 -13.66 23.61
CA ALA A 412 0.28 -14.86 24.23
C ALA A 412 0.35 -15.88 23.11
N ALA A 413 1.13 -16.93 23.34
CA ALA A 413 0.95 -18.18 22.63
C ALA A 413 -0.56 -18.37 22.41
N PRO A 414 -0.98 -18.81 21.21
CA PRO A 414 -2.38 -18.86 20.84
C PRO A 414 -3.14 -19.52 21.98
N GLU A 415 -4.00 -18.75 22.66
CA GLU A 415 -5.07 -19.38 23.41
C GLU A 415 -5.76 -20.23 22.36
N THR A 416 -5.82 -21.52 22.64
CA THR A 416 -6.60 -22.46 21.87
C THR A 416 -7.99 -21.88 21.73
N VAL A 417 -8.20 -21.20 20.61
CA VAL A 417 -9.54 -20.95 20.08
C VAL A 417 -10.15 -22.34 20.02
N PRO A 418 -11.33 -22.58 20.63
CA PRO A 418 -12.00 -23.86 20.47
C PRO A 418 -12.07 -24.08 18.96
N ALA A 419 -11.54 -25.23 18.51
CA ALA A 419 -11.40 -25.60 17.12
C ALA A 419 -12.54 -24.99 16.30
N SER A 420 -12.23 -23.96 15.49
CA SER A 420 -13.16 -23.45 14.52
C SER A 420 -13.58 -24.67 13.72
N THR A 421 -14.85 -24.85 13.55
CA THR A 421 -15.42 -25.85 12.65
C THR A 421 -14.65 -25.76 11.37
N GLY A 422 -13.79 -26.77 11.11
CA GLY A 422 -12.97 -26.83 9.89
C GLY A 422 -13.87 -26.57 8.70
N ILE A 423 -13.41 -25.82 7.73
CA ILE A 423 -14.10 -25.73 6.44
C ILE A 423 -13.96 -27.13 5.87
N GLU A 424 -15.03 -27.92 5.95
CA GLU A 424 -15.07 -29.23 5.29
C GLU A 424 -14.80 -28.98 3.81
N LEU A 425 -13.87 -29.75 3.22
CA LEU A 425 -13.64 -29.79 1.78
C LEU A 425 -14.95 -30.22 1.11
N GLU A 426 -15.74 -29.27 0.59
CA GLU A 426 -17.03 -29.57 -0.03
C GLU A 426 -16.89 -30.20 -1.43
N ALA A 427 -15.69 -30.15 -2.04
CA ALA A 427 -15.49 -30.63 -3.39
C ALA A 427 -14.21 -31.47 -3.53
N ASP A 428 -14.38 -32.70 -4.02
CA ASP A 428 -13.29 -33.53 -4.49
C ASP A 428 -12.98 -33.21 -5.96
N PHE A 429 -11.71 -33.28 -6.37
CA PHE A 429 -11.30 -33.02 -7.75
C PHE A 429 -10.30 -34.07 -8.23
N GLN A 430 -10.23 -34.26 -9.55
CA GLN A 430 -9.31 -35.17 -10.19
C GLN A 430 -7.97 -34.49 -10.45
N ILE A 431 -6.87 -35.22 -10.19
CA ILE A 431 -5.51 -34.78 -10.48
C ILE A 431 -4.97 -35.67 -11.62
N ASP A 432 -4.61 -35.06 -12.72
CA ASP A 432 -3.85 -35.70 -13.80
C ASP A 432 -2.35 -35.45 -13.53
N VAL A 433 -1.63 -36.48 -13.10
CA VAL A 433 -0.31 -36.37 -12.48
C VAL A 433 0.76 -36.13 -13.54
N TYR A 434 1.56 -35.09 -13.39
CA TYR A 434 2.76 -34.81 -14.20
C TYR A 434 3.98 -35.58 -13.69
N GLN A 435 4.14 -35.64 -12.37
CA GLN A 435 5.22 -36.33 -11.69
C GLN A 435 4.82 -36.71 -10.27
N GLY A 436 5.45 -37.77 -9.71
CA GLY A 436 5.20 -38.24 -8.36
C GLY A 436 4.09 -39.30 -8.27
N GLU A 437 3.83 -40.08 -9.35
CA GLU A 437 2.80 -41.11 -9.41
C GLU A 437 2.97 -42.16 -8.30
N ASP A 438 4.22 -42.49 -7.95
CA ASP A 438 4.52 -43.47 -6.88
C ASP A 438 4.08 -42.94 -5.50
N THR A 439 4.08 -41.64 -5.30
CA THR A 439 3.67 -40.97 -4.04
C THR A 439 2.15 -40.78 -3.98
N LEU A 440 1.53 -40.37 -5.08
CA LEU A 440 0.09 -40.11 -5.15
C LEU A 440 -0.75 -41.36 -5.42
N GLY A 441 -0.13 -42.46 -5.90
CA GLY A 441 -0.80 -43.74 -6.10
C GLY A 441 -1.28 -44.01 -7.52
N GLY A 442 -0.98 -43.14 -8.49
CA GLY A 442 -1.36 -43.33 -9.89
C GLY A 442 -1.08 -42.13 -10.77
N THR A 443 -1.35 -42.27 -12.08
CA THR A 443 -1.21 -41.18 -13.07
C THR A 443 -2.45 -40.27 -13.15
N SER A 444 -3.56 -40.69 -12.53
CA SER A 444 -4.78 -39.90 -12.39
C SER A 444 -5.47 -40.35 -11.09
N VAL A 445 -5.56 -39.45 -10.11
CA VAL A 445 -6.01 -39.74 -8.74
C VAL A 445 -7.02 -38.68 -8.27
N ALA A 446 -7.98 -39.08 -7.44
CA ALA A 446 -8.86 -38.13 -6.79
C ALA A 446 -8.12 -37.44 -5.61
N PHE A 447 -8.36 -36.17 -5.33
CA PHE A 447 -7.71 -35.52 -4.20
C PHE A 447 -8.08 -36.15 -2.86
N SER A 448 -9.30 -36.71 -2.74
CA SER A 448 -9.72 -37.50 -1.59
C SER A 448 -8.85 -38.77 -1.38
N GLU A 449 -8.26 -39.34 -2.43
CA GLU A 449 -7.32 -40.46 -2.32
C GLU A 449 -5.97 -39.97 -1.75
N VAL A 450 -5.55 -38.75 -2.08
CA VAL A 450 -4.35 -38.10 -1.49
C VAL A 450 -4.54 -37.89 0.01
N LEU A 451 -5.70 -37.40 0.42
CA LEU A 451 -6.06 -37.28 1.85
C LEU A 451 -6.10 -38.64 2.53
N GLY A 452 -6.56 -39.66 1.79
CA GLY A 452 -6.59 -41.07 2.25
C GLY A 452 -5.21 -41.64 2.60
N LEU A 453 -4.09 -41.01 2.26
CA LEU A 453 -2.74 -41.38 2.68
C LEU A 453 -2.52 -41.21 4.19
N GLY A 454 -3.42 -40.51 4.88
CA GLY A 454 -3.40 -40.34 6.33
C GLY A 454 -2.27 -39.44 6.85
N LYS A 455 -1.75 -38.57 6.01
CA LYS A 455 -0.74 -37.57 6.34
C LYS A 455 -1.31 -36.16 6.12
N PRO A 456 -0.76 -35.16 6.81
CA PRO A 456 -1.04 -33.75 6.46
C PRO A 456 -0.66 -33.46 5.00
N VAL A 457 -1.36 -32.52 4.36
CA VAL A 457 -1.16 -32.17 2.95
C VAL A 457 -0.83 -30.69 2.83
N VAL A 458 0.21 -30.37 2.09
CA VAL A 458 0.49 -29.04 1.55
C VAL A 458 0.08 -29.05 0.08
N LEU A 459 -1.05 -28.41 -0.23
CA LEU A 459 -1.59 -28.30 -1.58
C LEU A 459 -1.24 -26.91 -2.12
N ASN A 460 -0.38 -26.86 -3.14
CA ASN A 460 0.01 -25.61 -3.82
C ASN A 460 -0.67 -25.50 -5.18
N ILE A 461 -1.37 -24.40 -5.42
CA ILE A 461 -2.01 -24.09 -6.71
C ILE A 461 -1.13 -23.10 -7.45
N TRP A 462 -0.68 -23.45 -8.65
CA TRP A 462 0.31 -22.69 -9.40
C TRP A 462 0.00 -22.67 -10.90
N ALA A 463 0.84 -21.98 -11.70
CA ALA A 463 0.70 -21.94 -13.15
C ALA A 463 2.05 -21.78 -13.86
N GLY A 464 2.21 -22.40 -15.03
CA GLY A 464 3.48 -22.50 -15.76
C GLY A 464 4.13 -21.17 -16.11
N LEU A 465 3.36 -20.11 -16.40
CA LEU A 465 3.86 -18.76 -16.71
C LEU A 465 3.67 -17.77 -15.56
N CYS A 466 3.41 -18.23 -14.34
CA CYS A 466 3.25 -17.38 -13.16
C CYS A 466 4.63 -16.97 -12.61
N PRO A 467 5.04 -15.68 -12.65
CA PRO A 467 6.36 -15.27 -12.18
C PRO A 467 6.56 -15.45 -10.68
N ILE A 468 5.51 -15.28 -9.88
CA ILE A 468 5.55 -15.46 -8.42
C ILE A 468 5.70 -16.93 -8.07
N CYS A 469 4.99 -17.83 -8.79
CA CYS A 469 5.11 -19.27 -8.61
C CYS A 469 6.55 -19.74 -8.89
N ARG A 470 7.18 -19.17 -9.94
CA ARG A 470 8.59 -19.46 -10.28
C ARG A 470 9.55 -19.14 -9.13
N ASN A 471 9.25 -18.11 -8.33
CA ASN A 471 10.07 -17.71 -7.18
C ASN A 471 9.76 -18.57 -5.94
N GLU A 472 8.52 -19.03 -5.76
CA GLU A 472 8.10 -19.81 -4.59
C GLU A 472 8.45 -21.29 -4.69
N MET A 473 8.35 -21.89 -5.87
CA MET A 473 8.52 -23.34 -6.03
C MET A 473 9.86 -23.90 -5.54
N PRO A 474 11.00 -23.20 -5.62
CA PRO A 474 12.24 -23.63 -4.97
C PRO A 474 12.12 -23.75 -3.44
N GLU A 475 11.39 -22.85 -2.77
CA GLU A 475 11.18 -22.89 -1.32
C GLU A 475 10.29 -24.11 -0.94
N LEU A 476 9.27 -24.40 -1.76
CA LEU A 476 8.45 -25.61 -1.62
C LEU A 476 9.26 -26.88 -1.86
N GLN A 477 10.22 -26.86 -2.79
CA GLN A 477 11.12 -27.98 -3.04
C GLN A 477 12.03 -28.25 -1.84
N ASP A 478 12.64 -27.21 -1.26
CA ASP A 478 13.48 -27.33 -0.05
C ASP A 478 12.66 -27.84 1.15
N ALA A 479 11.42 -27.37 1.28
CA ALA A 479 10.50 -27.86 2.31
C ALA A 479 10.10 -29.34 2.05
N TYR A 480 9.86 -29.74 0.81
CA TYR A 480 9.58 -31.12 0.45
C TYR A 480 10.76 -32.05 0.77
N GLU A 481 11.99 -31.64 0.51
CA GLU A 481 13.18 -32.42 0.88
C GLU A 481 13.29 -32.59 2.39
N THR A 482 12.81 -31.66 3.17
CA THR A 482 12.85 -31.68 4.64
C THR A 482 11.69 -32.47 5.24
N TYR A 483 10.46 -32.22 4.80
CA TYR A 483 9.22 -32.68 5.43
C TYR A 483 8.45 -33.75 4.63
N GLY A 484 8.85 -34.07 3.40
CA GLY A 484 8.09 -35.00 2.50
C GLY A 484 7.90 -36.42 3.02
N VAL A 485 8.62 -36.80 4.11
CA VAL A 485 8.37 -38.08 4.81
C VAL A 485 7.13 -38.00 5.70
N GLU A 486 6.86 -36.81 6.29
CA GLU A 486 5.78 -36.60 7.26
C GLU A 486 4.56 -35.91 6.63
N VAL A 487 4.77 -35.11 5.61
CA VAL A 487 3.76 -34.28 4.93
C VAL A 487 3.72 -34.64 3.44
N VAL A 488 2.54 -34.72 2.86
CA VAL A 488 2.35 -34.87 1.41
C VAL A 488 2.35 -33.48 0.78
N PHE A 489 3.25 -33.26 -0.17
CA PHE A 489 3.20 -32.09 -1.01
C PHE A 489 2.55 -32.44 -2.34
N VAL A 490 1.67 -31.55 -2.82
CA VAL A 490 1.07 -31.71 -4.14
C VAL A 490 0.85 -30.34 -4.78
N GLY A 491 1.37 -30.16 -5.98
CA GLY A 491 1.20 -28.95 -6.77
C GLY A 491 0.18 -29.15 -7.89
N ILE A 492 -0.77 -28.24 -8.07
CA ILE A 492 -1.78 -28.30 -9.12
C ILE A 492 -1.61 -27.11 -10.06
N ASP A 493 -1.28 -27.41 -11.31
CA ASP A 493 -1.25 -26.43 -12.39
C ASP A 493 -2.67 -26.06 -12.83
N VAL A 494 -3.00 -24.80 -12.70
CA VAL A 494 -4.25 -24.19 -13.18
C VAL A 494 -4.03 -23.22 -14.33
N GLY A 495 -2.81 -23.13 -14.85
CA GLY A 495 -2.42 -22.21 -15.94
C GLY A 495 -3.37 -22.18 -17.12
N PRO A 496 -3.85 -23.32 -17.65
CA PRO A 496 -4.81 -23.35 -18.74
C PRO A 496 -6.14 -22.66 -18.44
N PHE A 497 -6.59 -22.64 -17.20
CA PHE A 497 -7.85 -22.00 -16.80
C PHE A 497 -7.73 -20.52 -16.51
N VAL A 498 -6.55 -20.10 -16.05
CA VAL A 498 -6.30 -18.69 -15.66
C VAL A 498 -5.48 -17.90 -16.71
N GLY A 499 -5.21 -18.52 -17.87
CA GLY A 499 -4.47 -17.88 -18.97
C GLY A 499 -2.99 -17.63 -18.67
N LEU A 500 -2.40 -18.41 -17.74
CA LEU A 500 -0.99 -18.32 -17.31
C LEU A 500 -0.16 -19.51 -17.73
N GLY A 501 -0.35 -19.99 -18.92
CA GLY A 501 0.45 -21.06 -19.51
C GLY A 501 -0.37 -22.29 -19.91
N SER A 502 0.27 -23.10 -20.72
CA SER A 502 -0.20 -24.43 -21.13
C SER A 502 0.47 -25.50 -20.27
N GLU A 503 0.06 -26.75 -20.43
CA GLU A 503 0.76 -27.91 -19.88
C GLU A 503 2.25 -27.95 -20.27
N GLU A 504 2.59 -27.55 -21.53
CA GLU A 504 3.99 -27.49 -21.99
C GLU A 504 4.79 -26.44 -21.19
N ASP A 505 4.19 -25.29 -20.90
CA ASP A 505 4.81 -24.23 -20.09
C ASP A 505 4.98 -24.70 -18.63
N ALA A 506 4.01 -25.43 -18.10
CA ALA A 506 4.06 -26.01 -16.76
C ALA A 506 5.21 -27.04 -16.62
N LEU A 507 5.28 -27.98 -17.56
CA LEU A 507 6.35 -29.00 -17.58
C LEU A 507 7.73 -28.36 -17.76
N ALA A 508 7.85 -27.32 -18.59
CA ALA A 508 9.08 -26.58 -18.78
C ALA A 508 9.52 -25.87 -17.48
N LEU A 509 8.58 -25.31 -16.72
CA LEU A 509 8.87 -24.67 -15.43
C LEU A 509 9.38 -25.69 -14.40
N LEU A 510 8.76 -26.86 -14.31
CA LEU A 510 9.19 -27.93 -13.41
C LEU A 510 10.63 -28.40 -13.71
N ASP A 511 10.96 -28.56 -14.99
CA ASP A 511 12.31 -28.96 -15.44
C ASP A 511 13.35 -27.86 -15.16
N ASP A 512 13.02 -26.61 -15.48
CA ASP A 512 13.88 -25.43 -15.26
C ASP A 512 14.27 -25.26 -13.78
N LEU A 513 13.32 -25.52 -12.86
CA LEU A 513 13.50 -25.35 -11.41
C LEU A 513 13.92 -26.65 -10.71
N ALA A 514 14.06 -27.76 -11.45
CA ALA A 514 14.37 -29.08 -10.92
C ALA A 514 13.40 -29.51 -9.78
N ILE A 515 12.12 -29.22 -9.94
CA ILE A 515 11.07 -29.59 -8.97
C ILE A 515 10.85 -31.09 -9.00
N THR A 516 10.80 -31.72 -7.82
CA THR A 516 10.64 -33.16 -7.68
C THR A 516 9.47 -33.58 -6.77
N TYR A 517 8.83 -32.61 -6.07
CA TYR A 517 7.61 -32.92 -5.33
C TYR A 517 6.46 -33.24 -6.30
N PRO A 518 5.48 -34.06 -5.88
CA PRO A 518 4.33 -34.43 -6.70
C PRO A 518 3.58 -33.23 -7.27
N THR A 519 3.36 -33.24 -8.59
CA THR A 519 2.61 -32.21 -9.28
C THR A 519 1.73 -32.78 -10.37
N GLY A 520 0.68 -32.05 -10.73
CA GLY A 520 -0.22 -32.41 -11.81
C GLY A 520 -1.10 -31.22 -12.23
N SER A 521 -2.07 -31.51 -13.06
CA SER A 521 -3.16 -30.58 -13.41
C SER A 521 -4.50 -31.14 -12.96
N THR A 522 -5.56 -30.35 -13.13
CA THR A 522 -6.92 -30.84 -12.96
C THR A 522 -7.73 -30.61 -14.24
N PRO A 523 -8.61 -31.53 -14.65
CA PRO A 523 -9.56 -31.30 -15.73
C PRO A 523 -10.77 -30.45 -15.28
N ASP A 524 -10.95 -30.22 -13.97
CA ASP A 524 -12.08 -29.52 -13.38
C ASP A 524 -11.76 -28.07 -13.05
N ALA A 525 -12.23 -27.15 -13.88
CA ALA A 525 -12.08 -25.71 -13.66
C ALA A 525 -12.85 -25.19 -12.42
N ASN A 526 -13.86 -25.93 -11.92
CA ASN A 526 -14.61 -25.52 -10.73
C ASN A 526 -13.77 -25.59 -9.48
N MET A 527 -12.69 -26.39 -9.46
CA MET A 527 -11.76 -26.45 -8.35
C MET A 527 -11.25 -25.06 -7.95
N ILE A 528 -11.07 -24.14 -8.91
CA ILE A 528 -10.66 -22.76 -8.64
C ILE A 528 -11.69 -22.05 -7.75
N TRP A 529 -12.99 -22.26 -8.00
CA TRP A 529 -14.08 -21.67 -7.23
C TRP A 529 -14.31 -22.38 -5.91
N ASP A 530 -14.30 -23.71 -5.93
CA ASP A 530 -14.56 -24.55 -4.76
C ASP A 530 -13.47 -24.36 -3.69
N TYR A 531 -12.22 -24.19 -4.12
CA TYR A 531 -11.10 -23.87 -3.23
C TYR A 531 -10.88 -22.36 -3.05
N GLN A 532 -11.75 -21.52 -3.65
CA GLN A 532 -11.69 -20.06 -3.58
C GLN A 532 -10.29 -19.51 -3.93
N VAL A 533 -9.67 -20.03 -5.00
CA VAL A 533 -8.35 -19.60 -5.47
C VAL A 533 -8.45 -18.20 -6.04
N LEU A 534 -7.99 -17.21 -5.28
CA LEU A 534 -8.03 -15.78 -5.67
C LEU A 534 -6.91 -15.41 -6.66
N GLY A 535 -5.89 -16.24 -6.75
CA GLY A 535 -4.74 -16.06 -7.63
C GLY A 535 -3.73 -17.20 -7.48
N THR A 536 -2.64 -17.17 -8.24
CA THR A 536 -1.52 -18.10 -8.13
C THR A 536 -0.23 -17.36 -7.76
N PRO A 537 0.59 -17.91 -6.83
CA PRO A 537 0.37 -19.16 -6.10
C PRO A 537 -0.66 -19.04 -4.97
N ALA A 538 -1.31 -20.15 -4.61
CA ALA A 538 -2.10 -20.28 -3.41
C ALA A 538 -1.76 -21.61 -2.73
N THR A 539 -1.47 -21.60 -1.43
CA THR A 539 -1.05 -22.78 -0.69
C THR A 539 -2.00 -23.08 0.46
N TYR A 540 -2.45 -24.33 0.55
CA TYR A 540 -3.39 -24.81 1.56
C TYR A 540 -2.69 -25.83 2.45
N PHE A 541 -2.86 -25.67 3.75
CA PHE A 541 -2.36 -26.56 4.79
C PHE A 541 -3.52 -27.38 5.33
N ILE A 542 -3.54 -28.69 5.04
CA ILE A 542 -4.73 -29.53 5.22
C ILE A 542 -4.40 -30.69 6.15
N THR A 543 -5.25 -30.94 7.16
CA THR A 543 -5.09 -32.08 8.08
C THR A 543 -5.35 -33.42 7.36
N PRO A 544 -4.92 -34.55 7.94
CA PRO A 544 -5.29 -35.88 7.42
C PRO A 544 -6.81 -36.12 7.35
N GLY A 545 -7.57 -35.37 8.13
CA GLY A 545 -9.04 -35.42 8.14
C GLY A 545 -9.71 -34.63 7.00
N GLY A 546 -8.94 -33.84 6.25
CA GLY A 546 -9.45 -32.98 5.18
C GLY A 546 -9.78 -31.55 5.63
N ASP A 547 -9.56 -31.20 6.91
CA ASP A 547 -9.80 -29.82 7.38
C ASP A 547 -8.69 -28.89 6.90
N ILE A 548 -9.04 -27.78 6.27
CA ILE A 548 -8.08 -26.73 5.93
C ILE A 548 -7.75 -25.95 7.21
N VAL A 549 -6.51 -26.09 7.69
CA VAL A 549 -6.00 -25.37 8.86
C VAL A 549 -5.67 -23.93 8.50
N GLU A 550 -5.11 -23.74 7.30
CA GLU A 550 -4.71 -22.43 6.81
C GLU A 550 -4.70 -22.39 5.28
N ARG A 551 -4.98 -21.22 4.74
CA ARG A 551 -4.85 -20.88 3.32
C ARG A 551 -3.96 -19.67 3.19
N TRP A 552 -2.98 -19.76 2.31
CA TRP A 552 -2.09 -18.64 1.98
C TRP A 552 -2.22 -18.28 0.50
N ASN A 553 -2.40 -17.00 0.20
CA ASN A 553 -2.43 -16.51 -1.18
C ASN A 553 -1.17 -15.66 -1.41
N GLY A 554 -0.43 -15.96 -2.47
CA GLY A 554 0.81 -15.27 -2.82
C GLY A 554 2.08 -16.02 -2.37
N PHE A 555 3.22 -15.35 -2.42
CA PHE A 555 4.54 -15.93 -2.16
C PHE A 555 4.74 -16.31 -0.68
N LEU A 556 5.19 -17.53 -0.42
CA LEU A 556 5.65 -18.00 0.88
C LEU A 556 7.18 -17.99 0.94
N THR A 557 7.74 -17.30 1.92
CA THR A 557 9.17 -17.41 2.22
C THR A 557 9.47 -18.73 2.93
N SER A 558 10.72 -19.22 2.85
CA SER A 558 11.17 -20.44 3.52
C SER A 558 10.81 -20.48 5.02
N ASN A 559 10.99 -19.39 5.73
CA ASN A 559 10.66 -19.28 7.16
C ASN A 559 9.16 -19.40 7.43
N GLN A 560 8.33 -18.75 6.61
CA GLN A 560 6.87 -18.82 6.73
C GLN A 560 6.38 -20.22 6.44
N LEU A 561 6.87 -20.83 5.35
CA LEU A 561 6.50 -22.19 4.94
C LEU A 561 6.87 -23.20 6.02
N THR A 562 8.10 -23.15 6.56
CA THR A 562 8.56 -24.01 7.66
C THR A 562 7.65 -23.90 8.88
N LYS A 563 7.36 -22.66 9.33
CA LYS A 563 6.49 -22.41 10.49
C LYS A 563 5.10 -23.02 10.29
N LYS A 564 4.50 -22.79 9.12
CA LYS A 564 3.15 -23.31 8.80
C LYS A 564 3.10 -24.82 8.69
N ILE A 565 4.14 -25.46 8.18
CA ILE A 565 4.25 -26.91 8.15
C ILE A 565 4.40 -27.48 9.56
N ASP A 566 5.21 -26.87 10.43
CA ASP A 566 5.36 -27.29 11.82
C ASP A 566 4.02 -27.17 12.60
N GLU A 567 3.28 -26.10 12.38
CA GLU A 567 1.94 -25.88 12.94
C GLU A 567 0.95 -26.94 12.42
N LEU A 568 0.93 -27.23 11.12
CA LEU A 568 0.11 -28.27 10.51
C LEU A 568 0.40 -29.65 11.11
N ILE A 569 1.68 -30.01 11.28
CA ILE A 569 2.10 -31.28 11.90
C ILE A 569 1.62 -31.34 13.36
N ALA A 570 1.77 -30.25 14.11
CA ALA A 570 1.36 -30.20 15.52
C ALA A 570 -0.16 -30.37 15.69
N VAL A 571 -0.97 -29.71 14.86
CA VAL A 571 -2.44 -29.86 14.87
C VAL A 571 -2.84 -31.28 14.48
N SER A 572 -2.19 -31.86 13.43
CA SER A 572 -2.49 -33.20 12.94
C SER A 572 -2.10 -34.33 13.93
N ALA A 573 -1.11 -34.09 14.79
CA ALA A 573 -0.71 -35.03 15.85
C ALA A 573 -1.67 -35.08 17.05
N GLY A 574 -2.53 -34.05 17.20
CA GLY A 574 -3.53 -33.93 18.25
C GLY A 574 -4.93 -34.42 17.86
N SER A 575 -5.15 -34.68 16.59
CA SER A 575 -6.40 -35.23 16.01
C SER A 575 -6.33 -36.77 15.99
#